data_fea1582fdb3d22205aa5a1ac97c21983
#
_entry.id   fea1582fdb3d22205aa5a1ac97c21983
#
_cell.length_a   1.000
_cell.length_b   1.000
_cell.length_c   1.000
_cell.angle_alpha   90.00
_cell.angle_beta   90.00
_cell.angle_gamma   90.00
#
_symmetry.space_group_name_H-M   'P 1'
#
loop_
_entity.id
_entity.type
_entity.pdbx_description
1 polymer ?
#
loop_
_entity_poly.entity_id
_entity_poly.type
_entity_poly.pdbx_seq_one_letter_code
_entity_poly.pdbx_strand_id
1 'polypeptide(L)'
;SDSSLLEPHISGQQVCIITNDTVAPLYPETLSETLSAYNPINIILPDGEKYKTLDTVSLIYDRLLEERFSRSATLVALGGGVIGDMVGFAAATYQRGIDFIQIPTTLLSQVDSSVGGKTGVNRPLGKNMVGAFYQPNCVLADTSTLETLPDRELKAGLAEVIKYGLINNLPFLNWLDDSIEKILARDKESLAYAICTSCEDKAAIVAEDEREAGIRAILNLGHTFGHAIETAMGYGNWLHGEAVATGMVMAADLSCRLELISKQDFDRVTQIIRRAQLPVSPPGEMSAETFISLMSRDKKAEQGKIKFILLEQLGKAKVSQQIDQEILESLF
;
A
#
# COMPACT_ATOMS: atom_id res chain seq x y z
N SER A 1 -17.39 8.13 -15.58
CA SER A 1 -15.98 8.54 -15.61
C SER A 1 -15.73 9.43 -16.83
N ASP A 2 -14.97 10.48 -16.66
CA ASP A 2 -14.67 11.43 -17.72
C ASP A 2 -13.39 11.00 -18.45
N SER A 3 -13.51 10.59 -19.75
CA SER A 3 -12.37 10.17 -20.56
C SER A 3 -11.29 11.26 -20.70
N SER A 4 -11.70 12.53 -20.57
CA SER A 4 -10.78 13.67 -20.65
C SER A 4 -9.67 13.65 -19.60
N LEU A 5 -9.86 12.92 -18.50
CA LEU A 5 -8.84 12.73 -17.45
C LEU A 5 -7.77 11.70 -17.83
N LEU A 6 -8.10 10.74 -18.68
CA LEU A 6 -7.19 9.63 -19.07
C LEU A 6 -6.51 9.87 -20.42
N GLU A 7 -7.24 10.41 -21.40
CA GLU A 7 -6.78 10.62 -22.78
C GLU A 7 -5.41 11.35 -22.89
N PRO A 8 -5.13 12.41 -22.10
CA PRO A 8 -3.82 13.08 -22.16
C PRO A 8 -2.64 12.19 -21.76
N HIS A 9 -2.88 11.06 -21.12
CA HIS A 9 -1.88 10.12 -20.60
C HIS A 9 -1.75 8.84 -21.43
N ILE A 10 -2.48 8.74 -22.54
CA ILE A 10 -2.46 7.60 -23.48
C ILE A 10 -1.63 8.00 -24.70
N SER A 11 -0.48 7.35 -24.87
CA SER A 11 0.49 7.74 -25.91
C SER A 11 0.20 7.18 -27.30
N GLY A 12 -0.57 6.12 -27.43
CA GLY A 12 -0.83 5.43 -28.71
C GLY A 12 -2.30 5.12 -28.93
N GLN A 13 -2.56 4.19 -29.85
CA GLN A 13 -3.91 3.78 -30.19
C GLN A 13 -4.32 2.44 -29.55
N GLN A 14 -3.37 1.73 -28.93
CA GLN A 14 -3.61 0.43 -28.31
C GLN A 14 -3.67 0.57 -26.80
N VAL A 15 -4.82 0.19 -26.22
CA VAL A 15 -5.05 0.22 -24.77
C VAL A 15 -5.45 -1.17 -24.31
N CYS A 16 -4.83 -1.62 -23.21
CA CYS A 16 -5.17 -2.86 -22.54
C CYS A 16 -5.58 -2.58 -21.10
N ILE A 17 -6.83 -2.90 -20.75
CA ILE A 17 -7.33 -2.81 -19.38
C ILE A 17 -7.05 -4.16 -18.69
N ILE A 18 -6.34 -4.14 -17.59
CA ILE A 18 -5.97 -5.32 -16.82
C ILE A 18 -6.58 -5.22 -15.44
N THR A 19 -7.36 -6.21 -15.06
CA THR A 19 -8.09 -6.27 -13.79
C THR A 19 -8.09 -7.69 -13.24
N ASN A 20 -8.78 -7.94 -12.14
CA ASN A 20 -8.99 -9.27 -11.58
C ASN A 20 -10.46 -9.70 -11.62
N ASP A 21 -10.73 -10.96 -11.31
CA ASP A 21 -12.06 -11.57 -11.33
C ASP A 21 -13.02 -10.97 -10.27
N THR A 22 -12.52 -10.39 -9.20
CA THR A 22 -13.31 -9.66 -8.18
C THR A 22 -13.78 -8.28 -8.70
N VAL A 23 -12.93 -7.55 -9.43
CA VAL A 23 -13.22 -6.19 -9.92
C VAL A 23 -13.89 -6.23 -11.30
N ALA A 24 -13.65 -7.27 -12.09
CA ALA A 24 -14.17 -7.41 -13.45
C ALA A 24 -15.71 -7.27 -13.59
N PRO A 25 -16.54 -7.75 -12.65
CA PRO A 25 -17.99 -7.57 -12.74
C PRO A 25 -18.46 -6.13 -12.47
N LEU A 26 -17.57 -5.24 -11.96
CA LEU A 26 -17.95 -3.94 -11.42
C LEU A 26 -17.67 -2.77 -12.37
N TYR A 27 -16.48 -2.72 -13.00
CA TYR A 27 -15.99 -1.49 -13.63
C TYR A 27 -15.46 -1.59 -15.07
N PRO A 28 -14.90 -2.72 -15.56
CA PRO A 28 -14.23 -2.76 -16.88
C PRO A 28 -15.11 -2.38 -18.06
N GLU A 29 -16.40 -2.73 -17.99
CA GLU A 29 -17.33 -2.39 -19.08
C GLU A 29 -17.50 -0.87 -19.21
N THR A 30 -17.76 -0.18 -18.09
CA THR A 30 -17.84 1.30 -18.04
C THR A 30 -16.54 1.96 -18.48
N LEU A 31 -15.39 1.41 -18.09
CA LEU A 31 -14.08 1.93 -18.49
C LEU A 31 -13.81 1.70 -19.97
N SER A 32 -14.20 0.54 -20.52
CA SER A 32 -14.08 0.23 -21.94
C SER A 32 -14.96 1.16 -22.79
N GLU A 33 -16.17 1.47 -22.34
CA GLU A 33 -17.04 2.46 -22.98
C GLU A 33 -16.41 3.85 -22.95
N THR A 34 -15.86 4.25 -21.81
CA THR A 34 -15.14 5.53 -21.63
C THR A 34 -13.96 5.66 -22.60
N LEU A 35 -13.22 4.57 -22.83
CA LEU A 35 -12.05 4.50 -23.72
C LEU A 35 -12.38 3.92 -25.10
N SER A 36 -13.64 3.94 -25.53
CA SER A 36 -14.10 3.30 -26.78
C SER A 36 -13.36 3.78 -28.04
N ALA A 37 -12.85 5.02 -28.06
CA ALA A 37 -12.02 5.53 -29.16
C ALA A 37 -10.74 4.71 -29.41
N TYR A 38 -10.26 3.97 -28.41
CA TYR A 38 -9.05 3.14 -28.47
C TYR A 38 -9.38 1.66 -28.68
N ASN A 39 -10.66 1.27 -28.69
CA ASN A 39 -11.10 -0.12 -28.77
C ASN A 39 -10.32 -1.05 -27.83
N PRO A 40 -10.36 -0.81 -26.50
CA PRO A 40 -9.49 -1.48 -25.54
C PRO A 40 -9.79 -2.97 -25.45
N ILE A 41 -8.75 -3.78 -25.22
CA ILE A 41 -8.92 -5.19 -24.81
C ILE A 41 -8.88 -5.30 -23.30
N ASN A 42 -9.54 -6.33 -22.77
CA ASN A 42 -9.57 -6.64 -21.35
C ASN A 42 -8.79 -7.92 -21.04
N ILE A 43 -7.95 -7.89 -19.99
CA ILE A 43 -7.30 -9.07 -19.39
C ILE A 43 -7.83 -9.20 -17.96
N ILE A 44 -8.41 -10.34 -17.63
CA ILE A 44 -8.90 -10.64 -16.29
C ILE A 44 -7.96 -11.67 -15.67
N LEU A 45 -7.32 -11.30 -14.56
CA LEU A 45 -6.41 -12.12 -13.80
C LEU A 45 -7.11 -12.70 -12.56
N PRO A 46 -6.63 -13.80 -11.98
CA PRO A 46 -7.14 -14.28 -10.70
C PRO A 46 -6.82 -13.31 -9.57
N ASP A 47 -7.74 -13.15 -8.61
CA ASP A 47 -7.59 -12.24 -7.47
C ASP A 47 -6.79 -12.86 -6.32
N GLY A 48 -6.03 -12.02 -5.66
CA GLY A 48 -5.34 -12.31 -4.41
C GLY A 48 -3.82 -12.33 -4.50
N GLU A 49 -3.20 -12.06 -3.35
CA GLU A 49 -1.73 -11.94 -3.20
C GLU A 49 -0.96 -13.19 -3.65
N LYS A 50 -1.56 -14.38 -3.55
CA LYS A 50 -0.94 -15.65 -4.01
C LYS A 50 -0.70 -15.69 -5.51
N TYR A 51 -1.42 -14.88 -6.28
CA TYR A 51 -1.28 -14.79 -7.74
C TYR A 51 -0.34 -13.66 -8.18
N LYS A 52 0.21 -12.90 -7.26
CA LYS A 52 1.22 -11.87 -7.55
C LYS A 52 2.57 -12.53 -7.90
N THR A 53 2.66 -13.16 -9.06
CA THR A 53 3.78 -14.01 -9.49
C THR A 53 4.25 -13.68 -10.90
N LEU A 54 5.46 -14.16 -11.26
CA LEU A 54 5.94 -14.08 -12.66
C LEU A 54 5.06 -14.84 -13.63
N ASP A 55 4.49 -15.99 -13.20
CA ASP A 55 3.62 -16.79 -14.05
C ASP A 55 2.35 -16.03 -14.42
N THR A 56 1.76 -15.30 -13.47
CA THR A 56 0.60 -14.43 -13.74
C THR A 56 0.98 -13.26 -14.65
N VAL A 57 2.15 -12.66 -14.45
CA VAL A 57 2.65 -11.59 -15.34
C VAL A 57 2.89 -12.12 -16.76
N SER A 58 3.34 -13.38 -16.90
CA SER A 58 3.51 -14.01 -18.22
C SER A 58 2.19 -14.09 -19.00
N LEU A 59 1.05 -14.28 -18.34
CA LEU A 59 -0.27 -14.25 -19.01
C LEU A 59 -0.55 -12.87 -19.65
N ILE A 60 -0.07 -11.80 -19.00
CA ILE A 60 -0.18 -10.44 -19.56
C ILE A 60 0.67 -10.35 -20.84
N TYR A 61 1.94 -10.81 -20.79
CA TYR A 61 2.83 -10.76 -21.95
C TYR A 61 2.29 -11.56 -23.12
N ASP A 62 1.82 -12.79 -22.88
CA ASP A 62 1.29 -13.67 -23.91
C ASP A 62 0.12 -13.00 -24.63
N ARG A 63 -0.82 -12.43 -23.88
CA ARG A 63 -1.96 -11.74 -24.45
C ARG A 63 -1.56 -10.49 -25.24
N LEU A 64 -0.64 -9.68 -24.75
CA LEU A 64 -0.13 -8.50 -25.45
C LEU A 64 0.57 -8.88 -26.76
N LEU A 65 1.31 -10.01 -26.80
CA LEU A 65 1.99 -10.53 -27.99
C LEU A 65 0.99 -11.09 -29.01
N GLU A 66 -0.02 -11.84 -28.57
CA GLU A 66 -1.09 -12.36 -29.42
C GLU A 66 -1.84 -11.23 -30.14
N GLU A 67 -2.16 -10.16 -29.41
CA GLU A 67 -2.84 -8.97 -29.93
C GLU A 67 -1.89 -7.97 -30.61
N ARG A 68 -0.60 -8.29 -30.73
CA ARG A 68 0.44 -7.48 -31.38
C ARG A 68 0.53 -6.07 -30.85
N PHE A 69 0.51 -5.92 -29.52
CA PHE A 69 0.70 -4.62 -28.87
C PHE A 69 2.09 -4.05 -29.14
N SER A 70 2.12 -2.79 -29.59
CA SER A 70 3.34 -2.08 -29.95
C SER A 70 3.99 -1.38 -28.74
N ARG A 71 5.15 -0.77 -28.97
CA ARG A 71 5.86 -0.01 -27.92
C ARG A 71 5.14 1.27 -27.47
N SER A 72 4.20 1.77 -28.24
CA SER A 72 3.38 2.94 -27.90
C SER A 72 2.05 2.57 -27.23
N ALA A 73 1.87 1.32 -26.88
CA ALA A 73 0.66 0.86 -26.18
C ALA A 73 0.64 1.38 -24.74
N THR A 74 -0.57 1.52 -24.19
CA THR A 74 -0.78 1.90 -22.78
C THR A 74 -1.51 0.79 -22.04
N LEU A 75 -0.96 0.35 -20.91
CA LEU A 75 -1.65 -0.56 -20.00
C LEU A 75 -2.44 0.24 -18.98
N VAL A 76 -3.65 -0.20 -18.65
CA VAL A 76 -4.48 0.39 -17.59
C VAL A 76 -4.68 -0.65 -16.49
N ALA A 77 -4.07 -0.41 -15.33
CA ALA A 77 -4.22 -1.24 -14.14
C ALA A 77 -5.48 -0.82 -13.38
N LEU A 78 -6.54 -1.62 -13.48
CA LEU A 78 -7.80 -1.38 -12.76
C LEU A 78 -7.96 -2.37 -11.62
N GLY A 79 -7.64 -1.96 -10.39
CA GLY A 79 -7.68 -2.87 -9.24
C GLY A 79 -6.95 -2.39 -8.01
N GLY A 80 -6.78 -3.27 -7.03
CA GLY A 80 -5.97 -3.04 -5.84
C GLY A 80 -4.46 -3.07 -6.11
N GLY A 81 -3.65 -3.00 -5.04
CA GLY A 81 -2.19 -2.97 -5.13
C GLY A 81 -1.57 -4.16 -5.87
N VAL A 82 -2.16 -5.35 -5.76
CA VAL A 82 -1.69 -6.55 -6.48
C VAL A 82 -1.72 -6.35 -8.00
N ILE A 83 -2.83 -5.82 -8.52
CA ILE A 83 -2.97 -5.50 -9.95
C ILE A 83 -2.02 -4.37 -10.34
N GLY A 84 -1.98 -3.28 -9.55
CA GLY A 84 -1.08 -2.16 -9.83
C GLY A 84 0.38 -2.58 -9.94
N ASP A 85 0.86 -3.41 -9.01
CA ASP A 85 2.24 -3.89 -8.98
C ASP A 85 2.57 -4.82 -10.15
N MET A 86 1.68 -5.78 -10.47
CA MET A 86 1.90 -6.71 -11.59
C MET A 86 1.85 -6.00 -12.94
N VAL A 87 0.88 -5.12 -13.15
CA VAL A 87 0.74 -4.39 -14.41
C VAL A 87 1.86 -3.38 -14.60
N GLY A 88 2.25 -2.66 -13.53
CA GLY A 88 3.40 -1.75 -13.57
C GLY A 88 4.71 -2.50 -13.87
N PHE A 89 4.90 -3.70 -13.30
CA PHE A 89 6.07 -4.53 -13.62
C PHE A 89 5.99 -5.08 -15.05
N ALA A 90 4.83 -5.49 -15.53
CA ALA A 90 4.64 -5.87 -16.93
C ALA A 90 4.94 -4.71 -17.87
N ALA A 91 4.44 -3.51 -17.58
CA ALA A 91 4.74 -2.31 -18.36
C ALA A 91 6.23 -1.97 -18.40
N ALA A 92 6.92 -2.07 -17.26
CA ALA A 92 8.36 -1.79 -17.16
C ALA A 92 9.22 -2.74 -18.01
N THR A 93 8.75 -3.95 -18.25
CA THR A 93 9.54 -5.03 -18.86
C THR A 93 9.10 -5.39 -20.28
N TYR A 94 7.80 -5.25 -20.60
CA TYR A 94 7.29 -5.49 -21.95
C TYR A 94 7.95 -4.53 -22.93
N GLN A 95 8.55 -5.07 -24.00
CA GLN A 95 9.32 -4.30 -24.99
C GLN A 95 10.36 -3.30 -24.41
N ARG A 96 10.85 -3.50 -23.21
CA ARG A 96 11.80 -2.66 -22.44
C ARG A 96 11.16 -1.37 -21.89
N GLY A 97 9.87 -1.34 -21.75
CA GLY A 97 9.09 -0.26 -21.18
C GLY A 97 8.02 0.26 -22.12
N ILE A 98 6.79 0.27 -21.64
CA ILE A 98 5.60 0.87 -22.27
C ILE A 98 4.84 1.66 -21.22
N ASP A 99 4.01 2.60 -21.63
CA ASP A 99 3.24 3.43 -20.74
C ASP A 99 2.20 2.64 -19.94
N PHE A 100 1.93 3.09 -18.72
CA PHE A 100 0.82 2.56 -17.94
C PHE A 100 0.15 3.63 -17.08
N ILE A 101 -1.13 3.38 -16.79
CA ILE A 101 -2.01 4.19 -15.94
C ILE A 101 -2.50 3.29 -14.82
N GLN A 102 -2.64 3.82 -13.61
CA GLN A 102 -3.26 3.12 -12.49
C GLN A 102 -4.62 3.72 -12.16
N ILE A 103 -5.63 2.86 -12.01
CA ILE A 103 -6.95 3.20 -11.47
C ILE A 103 -7.15 2.31 -10.22
N PRO A 104 -6.65 2.78 -9.06
CA PRO A 104 -6.71 2.02 -7.83
C PRO A 104 -8.14 1.95 -7.28
N THR A 105 -8.58 0.73 -6.93
CA THR A 105 -9.97 0.47 -6.49
C THR A 105 -10.10 0.16 -5.00
N THR A 106 -9.00 0.13 -4.25
CA THR A 106 -9.00 -0.03 -2.79
C THR A 106 -8.44 1.22 -2.13
N LEU A 107 -8.87 1.55 -0.91
CA LEU A 107 -8.32 2.71 -0.20
C LEU A 107 -6.80 2.57 -0.01
N LEU A 108 -6.32 1.37 0.35
CA LEU A 108 -4.89 1.09 0.48
C LEU A 108 -4.11 1.42 -0.82
N SER A 109 -4.65 1.04 -1.97
CA SER A 109 -3.99 1.34 -3.24
C SER A 109 -4.09 2.81 -3.62
N GLN A 110 -5.18 3.50 -3.29
CA GLN A 110 -5.34 4.92 -3.56
C GLN A 110 -4.35 5.79 -2.76
N VAL A 111 -4.10 5.44 -1.49
CA VAL A 111 -3.26 6.26 -0.60
C VAL A 111 -1.81 5.80 -0.52
N ASP A 112 -1.51 4.56 -0.92
CA ASP A 112 -0.17 3.99 -0.72
C ASP A 112 0.39 3.35 -1.98
N SER A 113 -0.02 2.14 -2.39
CA SER A 113 0.73 1.35 -3.38
C SER A 113 0.82 1.98 -4.77
N SER A 114 -0.13 2.85 -5.17
CA SER A 114 -0.08 3.54 -6.46
C SER A 114 0.91 4.70 -6.53
N VAL A 115 1.47 5.14 -5.40
CA VAL A 115 2.40 6.26 -5.32
C VAL A 115 3.82 5.77 -5.04
N GLY A 116 4.80 6.20 -5.85
CA GLY A 116 6.21 5.93 -5.61
C GLY A 116 6.83 4.84 -6.48
N GLY A 117 6.10 4.37 -7.52
CA GLY A 117 6.64 3.57 -8.62
C GLY A 117 7.21 2.19 -8.25
N LYS A 118 7.00 1.68 -7.05
CA LYS A 118 7.39 0.32 -6.69
C LYS A 118 6.45 -0.65 -7.37
N THR A 119 6.97 -1.46 -8.29
CA THR A 119 6.23 -2.51 -8.99
C THR A 119 6.94 -3.84 -8.82
N GLY A 120 6.22 -4.95 -8.88
CA GLY A 120 6.89 -6.25 -8.73
C GLY A 120 5.99 -7.41 -8.38
N VAL A 121 6.64 -8.54 -8.16
CA VAL A 121 6.01 -9.83 -7.90
C VAL A 121 6.68 -10.57 -6.75
N ASN A 122 5.96 -11.53 -6.20
CA ASN A 122 6.42 -12.39 -5.13
C ASN A 122 7.21 -13.61 -5.67
N ARG A 123 8.09 -14.12 -4.84
CA ARG A 123 8.79 -15.41 -5.05
C ARG A 123 8.63 -16.27 -3.80
N PRO A 124 8.78 -17.60 -3.90
CA PRO A 124 8.66 -18.49 -2.75
C PRO A 124 9.53 -18.09 -1.54
N LEU A 125 10.70 -17.49 -1.80
CA LEU A 125 11.66 -17.09 -0.78
C LEU A 125 11.50 -15.64 -0.30
N GLY A 126 10.51 -14.88 -0.82
CA GLY A 126 10.28 -13.52 -0.35
C GLY A 126 9.24 -12.73 -1.15
N LYS A 127 8.51 -11.89 -0.43
CA LYS A 127 7.50 -10.97 -0.97
C LYS A 127 8.19 -9.79 -1.66
N ASN A 128 7.69 -9.40 -2.84
CA ASN A 128 8.15 -8.23 -3.62
C ASN A 128 9.66 -8.22 -3.94
N MET A 129 10.27 -9.42 -4.15
CA MET A 129 11.72 -9.54 -4.38
C MET A 129 12.15 -9.27 -5.81
N VAL A 130 11.24 -9.38 -6.75
CA VAL A 130 11.48 -9.16 -8.17
C VAL A 130 10.58 -8.03 -8.62
N GLY A 131 11.16 -6.94 -9.12
CA GLY A 131 10.38 -5.76 -9.51
C GLY A 131 11.23 -4.68 -10.15
N ALA A 132 10.60 -3.57 -10.45
CA ALA A 132 11.21 -2.38 -11.01
C ALA A 132 10.65 -1.12 -10.33
N PHE A 133 11.46 -0.06 -10.28
CA PHE A 133 10.93 1.28 -10.05
C PHE A 133 10.43 1.80 -11.39
N TYR A 134 9.12 1.89 -11.56
CA TYR A 134 8.47 2.33 -12.77
C TYR A 134 7.24 3.18 -12.45
N GLN A 135 7.31 4.47 -12.79
CA GLN A 135 6.25 5.41 -12.47
C GLN A 135 5.11 5.32 -13.48
N PRO A 136 3.84 5.32 -13.04
CA PRO A 136 2.71 5.44 -13.94
C PRO A 136 2.63 6.84 -14.55
N ASN A 137 2.13 6.95 -15.80
CA ASN A 137 1.90 8.24 -16.45
C ASN A 137 0.78 9.03 -15.74
N CYS A 138 -0.16 8.30 -15.12
CA CYS A 138 -1.28 8.86 -14.36
C CYS A 138 -1.75 7.87 -13.30
N VAL A 139 -2.19 8.39 -12.17
CA VAL A 139 -2.97 7.66 -11.15
C VAL A 139 -4.32 8.36 -11.02
N LEU A 140 -5.39 7.67 -11.36
CA LEU A 140 -6.76 8.16 -11.22
C LEU A 140 -7.43 7.48 -10.02
N ALA A 141 -7.43 8.14 -8.86
CA ALA A 141 -8.11 7.67 -7.65
C ALA A 141 -9.60 8.11 -7.67
N ASP A 142 -10.47 7.24 -8.17
CA ASP A 142 -11.91 7.46 -8.15
C ASP A 142 -12.49 6.97 -6.82
N THR A 143 -12.96 7.89 -5.98
CA THR A 143 -13.53 7.58 -4.66
C THR A 143 -14.82 6.75 -4.77
N SER A 144 -15.52 6.75 -5.90
CA SER A 144 -16.72 5.93 -6.09
C SER A 144 -16.42 4.43 -6.06
N THR A 145 -15.20 4.02 -6.38
CA THR A 145 -14.77 2.61 -6.28
C THR A 145 -14.79 2.10 -4.83
N LEU A 146 -14.70 3.00 -3.86
CA LEU A 146 -14.75 2.64 -2.43
C LEU A 146 -16.18 2.33 -1.96
N GLU A 147 -17.23 2.67 -2.73
CA GLU A 147 -18.62 2.33 -2.41
C GLU A 147 -18.86 0.81 -2.43
N THR A 148 -18.16 0.10 -3.30
CA THR A 148 -18.25 -1.37 -3.43
C THR A 148 -17.17 -2.12 -2.65
N LEU A 149 -16.21 -1.39 -2.08
CA LEU A 149 -15.11 -1.99 -1.32
C LEU A 149 -15.63 -2.61 0.00
N PRO A 150 -15.32 -3.86 0.35
CA PRO A 150 -15.68 -4.44 1.64
C PRO A 150 -15.15 -3.59 2.81
N ASP A 151 -15.94 -3.50 3.90
CA ASP A 151 -15.58 -2.69 5.07
C ASP A 151 -14.23 -3.06 5.68
N ARG A 152 -13.89 -4.35 5.69
CA ARG A 152 -12.59 -4.82 6.20
C ARG A 152 -11.42 -4.25 5.39
N GLU A 153 -11.56 -4.19 4.07
CA GLU A 153 -10.56 -3.62 3.15
C GLU A 153 -10.47 -2.10 3.28
N LEU A 154 -11.61 -1.42 3.46
CA LEU A 154 -11.62 0.03 3.73
C LEU A 154 -10.85 0.36 5.01
N LYS A 155 -11.13 -0.38 6.09
CA LYS A 155 -10.43 -0.22 7.38
C LYS A 155 -8.93 -0.51 7.24
N ALA A 156 -8.56 -1.57 6.52
CA ALA A 156 -7.16 -1.87 6.26
C ALA A 156 -6.44 -0.72 5.54
N GLY A 157 -7.07 -0.09 4.55
CA GLY A 157 -6.52 1.11 3.90
C GLY A 157 -6.39 2.31 4.84
N LEU A 158 -7.32 2.44 5.80
CA LEU A 158 -7.30 3.53 6.78
C LEU A 158 -6.09 3.46 7.73
N ALA A 159 -5.50 2.28 7.95
CA ALA A 159 -4.24 2.15 8.67
C ALA A 159 -3.12 2.98 8.02
N GLU A 160 -3.01 2.94 6.69
CA GLU A 160 -2.00 3.70 5.95
C GLU A 160 -2.30 5.21 5.97
N VAL A 161 -3.58 5.61 5.95
CA VAL A 161 -3.97 7.02 6.12
C VAL A 161 -3.52 7.54 7.49
N ILE A 162 -3.79 6.80 8.58
CA ILE A 162 -3.37 7.15 9.93
C ILE A 162 -1.85 7.24 10.03
N LYS A 163 -1.12 6.36 9.37
CA LYS A 163 0.34 6.35 9.33
C LYS A 163 0.91 7.69 8.91
N TYR A 164 0.38 8.33 7.84
CA TYR A 164 0.89 9.64 7.39
C TYR A 164 0.76 10.71 8.47
N GLY A 165 -0.38 10.76 9.15
CA GLY A 165 -0.57 11.66 10.29
C GLY A 165 0.45 11.43 11.40
N LEU A 166 0.80 10.17 11.67
CA LEU A 166 1.75 9.82 12.72
C LEU A 166 3.21 10.13 12.37
N ILE A 167 3.62 9.98 11.09
CA ILE A 167 5.02 10.04 10.71
C ILE A 167 5.51 11.45 10.34
N ASN A 168 4.67 12.31 9.74
CA ASN A 168 5.13 13.62 9.25
C ASN A 168 4.05 14.72 9.21
N ASN A 169 2.78 14.46 9.58
CA ASN A 169 1.70 15.44 9.42
C ASN A 169 0.77 15.49 10.64
N LEU A 170 1.20 16.16 11.71
CA LEU A 170 0.39 16.33 12.92
C LEU A 170 -0.95 17.04 12.68
N PRO A 171 -1.05 18.10 11.84
CA PRO A 171 -2.34 18.68 11.49
C PRO A 171 -3.31 17.68 10.88
N PHE A 172 -2.82 16.79 10.01
CA PHE A 172 -3.61 15.72 9.44
C PHE A 172 -4.05 14.70 10.49
N LEU A 173 -3.18 14.32 11.43
CA LEU A 173 -3.56 13.47 12.56
C LEU A 173 -4.67 14.09 13.40
N ASN A 174 -4.61 15.41 13.66
CA ASN A 174 -5.65 16.11 14.39
C ASN A 174 -6.98 16.10 13.64
N TRP A 175 -6.95 16.30 12.31
CA TRP A 175 -8.14 16.22 11.47
C TRP A 175 -8.73 14.80 11.45
N LEU A 176 -7.90 13.77 11.45
CA LEU A 176 -8.33 12.38 11.51
C LEU A 176 -9.04 12.04 12.81
N ASP A 177 -8.63 12.62 13.94
CA ASP A 177 -9.34 12.45 15.22
C ASP A 177 -10.81 12.89 15.12
N ASP A 178 -11.11 13.91 14.32
CA ASP A 178 -12.47 14.42 14.14
C ASP A 178 -13.23 13.77 12.97
N SER A 179 -12.54 12.97 12.13
CA SER A 179 -13.09 12.54 10.83
C SER A 179 -13.12 11.03 10.61
N ILE A 180 -12.56 10.22 11.51
CA ILE A 180 -12.46 8.74 11.36
C ILE A 180 -13.84 8.11 11.09
N GLU A 181 -14.88 8.50 11.83
CA GLU A 181 -16.21 7.93 11.68
C GLU A 181 -16.87 8.35 10.35
N LYS A 182 -16.57 9.54 9.85
CA LYS A 182 -17.03 10.00 8.53
C LYS A 182 -16.39 9.20 7.41
N ILE A 183 -15.08 8.92 7.53
CA ILE A 183 -14.34 8.08 6.57
C ILE A 183 -14.92 6.66 6.57
N LEU A 184 -15.16 6.07 7.74
CA LEU A 184 -15.78 4.76 7.87
C LEU A 184 -17.22 4.72 7.29
N ALA A 185 -17.94 5.84 7.37
CA ALA A 185 -19.25 5.99 6.74
C ALA A 185 -19.18 6.32 5.24
N ARG A 186 -17.99 6.32 4.64
CA ARG A 186 -17.72 6.65 3.22
C ARG A 186 -18.16 8.05 2.83
N ASP A 187 -18.05 9.03 3.75
CA ASP A 187 -18.30 10.42 3.41
C ASP A 187 -17.32 10.88 2.32
N LYS A 188 -17.88 11.33 1.18
CA LYS A 188 -17.11 11.61 -0.03
C LYS A 188 -16.06 12.70 0.15
N GLU A 189 -16.41 13.76 0.88
CA GLU A 189 -15.50 14.89 1.10
C GLU A 189 -14.36 14.45 2.04
N SER A 190 -14.68 13.71 3.10
CA SER A 190 -13.67 13.20 4.04
C SER A 190 -12.75 12.18 3.38
N LEU A 191 -13.27 11.29 2.53
CA LEU A 191 -12.46 10.35 1.76
C LEU A 191 -11.54 11.08 0.77
N ALA A 192 -12.08 12.02 0.00
CA ALA A 192 -11.28 12.79 -0.96
C ALA A 192 -10.14 13.56 -0.27
N TYR A 193 -10.43 14.20 0.85
CA TYR A 193 -9.40 14.90 1.63
C TYR A 193 -8.34 13.96 2.18
N ALA A 194 -8.76 12.83 2.77
CA ALA A 194 -7.83 11.83 3.30
C ALA A 194 -6.91 11.25 2.22
N ILE A 195 -7.45 10.94 1.03
CA ILE A 195 -6.68 10.41 -0.09
C ILE A 195 -5.72 11.46 -0.63
N CYS A 196 -6.19 12.67 -0.88
CA CYS A 196 -5.36 13.77 -1.41
C CYS A 196 -4.18 14.05 -0.48
N THR A 197 -4.44 14.27 0.82
CA THR A 197 -3.40 14.54 1.81
C THR A 197 -2.41 13.39 1.95
N SER A 198 -2.88 12.13 1.96
CA SER A 198 -2.01 10.96 2.02
C SER A 198 -1.09 10.87 0.79
N CYS A 199 -1.62 11.12 -0.41
CA CYS A 199 -0.84 11.13 -1.64
C CYS A 199 0.19 12.26 -1.66
N GLU A 200 -0.17 13.47 -1.19
CA GLU A 200 0.74 14.62 -1.09
C GLU A 200 1.88 14.34 -0.11
N ASP A 201 1.56 13.83 1.09
CA ASP A 201 2.55 13.46 2.10
C ASP A 201 3.51 12.39 1.58
N LYS A 202 2.98 11.34 0.92
CA LYS A 202 3.82 10.30 0.34
C LYS A 202 4.67 10.81 -0.81
N ALA A 203 4.08 11.58 -1.71
CA ALA A 203 4.78 12.13 -2.86
C ALA A 203 5.95 13.02 -2.44
N ALA A 204 5.78 13.84 -1.41
CA ALA A 204 6.85 14.66 -0.85
C ALA A 204 8.03 13.82 -0.35
N ILE A 205 7.76 12.75 0.42
CA ILE A 205 8.79 11.83 0.93
C ILE A 205 9.47 11.07 -0.23
N VAL A 206 8.70 10.60 -1.22
CA VAL A 206 9.24 9.89 -2.39
C VAL A 206 10.08 10.79 -3.27
N ALA A 207 9.69 12.07 -3.45
CA ALA A 207 10.46 13.04 -4.23
C ALA A 207 11.84 13.31 -3.61
N GLU A 208 11.95 13.26 -2.28
CA GLU A 208 13.23 13.41 -1.57
C GLU A 208 14.09 12.13 -1.63
N ASP A 209 13.47 10.96 -1.64
CA ASP A 209 14.16 9.67 -1.61
C ASP A 209 13.41 8.59 -2.41
N GLU A 210 13.51 8.64 -3.74
CA GLU A 210 12.80 7.72 -4.63
C GLU A 210 13.15 6.24 -4.37
N ARG A 211 14.40 5.94 -4.02
CA ARG A 211 14.92 4.55 -3.91
C ARG A 211 14.98 3.99 -2.50
N GLU A 212 14.41 4.70 -1.52
CA GLU A 212 14.36 4.26 -0.12
C GLU A 212 15.76 4.03 0.51
N ALA A 213 16.68 4.94 0.23
CA ALA A 213 18.03 4.90 0.81
C ALA A 213 18.13 5.67 2.14
N GLY A 214 17.15 6.48 2.51
CA GLY A 214 17.17 7.37 3.67
C GLY A 214 15.81 7.64 4.27
N ILE A 215 15.29 8.88 4.06
CA ILE A 215 14.08 9.38 4.73
C ILE A 215 12.83 8.55 4.40
N ARG A 216 12.72 7.98 3.21
CA ARG A 216 11.57 7.16 2.81
C ARG A 216 11.34 5.95 3.73
N ALA A 217 12.36 5.54 4.50
CA ALA A 217 12.21 4.46 5.48
C ALA A 217 11.13 4.75 6.54
N ILE A 218 10.82 6.03 6.85
CA ILE A 218 9.78 6.37 7.85
C ILE A 218 8.38 5.89 7.42
N LEU A 219 8.13 5.71 6.11
CA LEU A 219 6.89 5.13 5.59
C LEU A 219 6.64 3.69 6.10
N ASN A 220 7.64 3.07 6.70
CA ASN A 220 7.52 1.73 7.27
C ASN A 220 7.21 1.73 8.78
N LEU A 221 6.63 2.82 9.34
CA LEU A 221 6.12 2.78 10.72
C LEU A 221 5.13 1.63 10.88
N GLY A 222 5.34 0.78 11.88
CA GLY A 222 4.52 -0.41 12.12
C GLY A 222 4.89 -1.64 11.28
N HIS A 223 5.58 -1.50 10.16
CA HIS A 223 5.82 -2.60 9.22
C HIS A 223 6.73 -3.70 9.77
N THR A 224 7.72 -3.39 10.60
CA THR A 224 8.61 -4.40 11.19
C THR A 224 7.83 -5.42 12.03
N PHE A 225 6.91 -4.95 12.87
CA PHE A 225 6.00 -5.80 13.63
C PHE A 225 4.89 -6.39 12.74
N GLY A 226 4.33 -5.58 11.83
CA GLY A 226 3.26 -5.99 10.92
C GLY A 226 3.68 -7.15 10.02
N HIS A 227 4.85 -7.12 9.40
CA HIS A 227 5.37 -8.21 8.58
C HIS A 227 5.60 -9.49 9.38
N ALA A 228 6.02 -9.38 10.65
CA ALA A 228 6.12 -10.54 11.53
C ALA A 228 4.75 -11.16 11.77
N ILE A 229 3.70 -10.35 12.00
CA ILE A 229 2.31 -10.82 12.14
C ILE A 229 1.83 -11.50 10.85
N GLU A 230 1.96 -10.84 9.68
CA GLU A 230 1.57 -11.42 8.38
C GLU A 230 2.24 -12.77 8.14
N THR A 231 3.53 -12.88 8.47
CA THR A 231 4.31 -14.11 8.27
C THR A 231 3.88 -15.22 9.22
N ALA A 232 3.67 -14.92 10.49
CA ALA A 232 3.27 -15.91 11.50
C ALA A 232 1.86 -16.43 11.26
N MET A 233 0.92 -15.54 10.91
CA MET A 233 -0.48 -15.88 10.74
C MET A 233 -0.78 -16.52 9.38
N GLY A 234 0.17 -16.45 8.43
CA GLY A 234 -0.04 -16.86 7.05
C GLY A 234 -0.81 -15.81 6.25
N TYR A 235 -0.40 -15.64 5.00
CA TYR A 235 -0.99 -14.63 4.12
C TYR A 235 -2.50 -14.81 3.93
N GLY A 236 -3.25 -13.72 4.08
CA GLY A 236 -4.71 -13.68 3.89
C GLY A 236 -5.54 -13.83 5.17
N ASN A 237 -4.98 -14.29 6.28
CA ASN A 237 -5.68 -14.35 7.57
C ASN A 237 -5.79 -12.96 8.21
N TRP A 238 -4.69 -12.21 8.20
CA TRP A 238 -4.63 -10.81 8.54
C TRP A 238 -4.40 -9.99 7.25
N LEU A 239 -5.19 -8.94 7.07
CA LEU A 239 -4.91 -7.98 6.00
C LEU A 239 -3.68 -7.16 6.36
N HIS A 240 -2.96 -6.69 5.34
CA HIS A 240 -1.76 -5.88 5.52
C HIS A 240 -2.00 -4.70 6.47
N GLY A 241 -3.06 -3.92 6.25
CA GLY A 241 -3.37 -2.77 7.10
C GLY A 241 -3.75 -3.14 8.53
N GLU A 242 -4.35 -4.31 8.78
CA GLU A 242 -4.60 -4.81 10.14
C GLU A 242 -3.28 -5.10 10.88
N ALA A 243 -2.35 -5.75 10.19
CA ALA A 243 -1.03 -6.07 10.74
C ALA A 243 -0.19 -4.80 10.97
N VAL A 244 -0.20 -3.86 10.02
CA VAL A 244 0.49 -2.57 10.15
C VAL A 244 -0.11 -1.72 11.25
N ALA A 245 -1.44 -1.67 11.40
CA ALA A 245 -2.11 -0.94 12.48
C ALA A 245 -1.67 -1.44 13.86
N THR A 246 -1.69 -2.77 14.06
CA THR A 246 -1.15 -3.38 15.28
C THR A 246 0.32 -3.06 15.46
N GLY A 247 1.11 -3.14 14.41
CA GLY A 247 2.52 -2.80 14.42
C GLY A 247 2.78 -1.33 14.76
N MET A 248 1.92 -0.39 14.36
CA MET A 248 2.00 1.02 14.75
C MET A 248 1.76 1.22 16.25
N VAL A 249 0.80 0.49 16.84
CA VAL A 249 0.58 0.51 18.30
C VAL A 249 1.82 -0.02 19.02
N MET A 250 2.40 -1.13 18.55
CA MET A 250 3.63 -1.69 19.13
C MET A 250 4.83 -0.74 18.98
N ALA A 251 4.97 -0.08 17.84
CA ALA A 251 6.01 0.94 17.63
C ALA A 251 5.82 2.16 18.53
N ALA A 252 4.58 2.58 18.78
CA ALA A 252 4.25 3.65 19.70
C ALA A 252 4.50 3.25 21.17
N ASP A 253 4.17 2.01 21.58
CA ASP A 253 4.52 1.50 22.92
C ASP A 253 6.03 1.48 23.11
N LEU A 254 6.78 0.97 22.12
CA LEU A 254 8.25 0.99 22.16
C LEU A 254 8.78 2.42 22.24
N SER A 255 8.22 3.37 21.50
CA SER A 255 8.58 4.79 21.57
C SER A 255 8.31 5.39 22.95
N CYS A 256 7.21 4.98 23.60
CA CYS A 256 6.87 5.42 24.96
C CYS A 256 7.82 4.84 26.00
N ARG A 257 8.18 3.56 25.93
CA ARG A 257 9.15 2.91 26.84
C ARG A 257 10.55 3.48 26.70
N LEU A 258 10.90 3.97 25.53
CA LEU A 258 12.15 4.69 25.27
C LEU A 258 12.07 6.19 25.61
N GLU A 259 10.99 6.64 26.23
CA GLU A 259 10.75 8.03 26.64
C GLU A 259 10.80 9.04 25.47
N LEU A 260 10.56 8.59 24.24
CA LEU A 260 10.50 9.45 23.05
C LEU A 260 9.15 10.18 22.95
N ILE A 261 8.07 9.50 23.33
CA ILE A 261 6.72 10.05 23.39
C ILE A 261 6.12 9.83 24.78
N SER A 262 5.13 10.63 25.13
CA SER A 262 4.44 10.50 26.42
C SER A 262 3.46 9.30 26.40
N LYS A 263 3.05 8.87 27.61
CA LYS A 263 1.97 7.87 27.74
C LYS A 263 0.66 8.37 27.12
N GLN A 264 0.38 9.67 27.19
CA GLN A 264 -0.79 10.29 26.59
C GLN A 264 -0.74 10.18 25.05
N ASP A 265 0.42 10.36 24.44
CA ASP A 265 0.60 10.20 22.99
C ASP A 265 0.38 8.75 22.55
N PHE A 266 0.94 7.79 23.28
CA PHE A 266 0.71 6.37 23.06
C PHE A 266 -0.78 6.01 23.16
N ASP A 267 -1.47 6.50 24.20
CA ASP A 267 -2.90 6.24 24.38
C ASP A 267 -3.72 6.84 23.23
N ARG A 268 -3.35 8.03 22.71
CA ARG A 268 -3.95 8.65 21.54
C ARG A 268 -3.76 7.80 20.27
N VAL A 269 -2.55 7.31 20.00
CA VAL A 269 -2.30 6.40 18.87
C VAL A 269 -3.17 5.15 18.97
N THR A 270 -3.21 4.54 20.15
CA THR A 270 -4.04 3.34 20.37
C THR A 270 -5.53 3.63 20.16
N GLN A 271 -5.99 4.79 20.61
CA GLN A 271 -7.39 5.19 20.51
C GLN A 271 -7.82 5.46 19.06
N ILE A 272 -7.02 6.17 18.27
CA ILE A 272 -7.37 6.46 16.87
C ILE A 272 -7.43 5.16 16.05
N ILE A 273 -6.49 4.23 16.25
CA ILE A 273 -6.51 2.92 15.59
C ILE A 273 -7.73 2.09 16.02
N ARG A 274 -8.09 2.11 17.30
CA ARG A 274 -9.31 1.42 17.79
C ARG A 274 -10.58 2.03 17.21
N ARG A 275 -10.67 3.37 17.10
CA ARG A 275 -11.81 4.06 16.47
C ARG A 275 -11.90 3.76 14.97
N ALA A 276 -10.78 3.55 14.30
CA ALA A 276 -10.73 3.04 12.92
C ALA A 276 -11.18 1.56 12.81
N GLN A 277 -11.58 0.93 13.92
CA GLN A 277 -12.00 -0.47 14.01
C GLN A 277 -10.91 -1.44 13.54
N LEU A 278 -9.66 -1.10 13.80
CA LEU A 278 -8.48 -1.91 13.51
C LEU A 278 -7.97 -2.60 14.79
N PRO A 279 -7.27 -3.73 14.67
CA PRO A 279 -6.67 -4.41 15.82
C PRO A 279 -5.62 -3.52 16.50
N VAL A 280 -5.60 -3.55 17.84
CA VAL A 280 -4.64 -2.80 18.66
C VAL A 280 -3.73 -3.71 19.48
N SER A 281 -3.89 -5.02 19.35
CA SER A 281 -3.08 -6.02 20.04
C SER A 281 -2.65 -7.10 19.05
N PRO A 282 -1.44 -7.65 19.22
CA PRO A 282 -0.97 -8.74 18.38
C PRO A 282 -1.81 -10.01 18.58
N PRO A 283 -1.75 -10.97 17.63
CA PRO A 283 -2.38 -12.28 17.82
C PRO A 283 -1.86 -12.96 19.09
N GLY A 284 -2.78 -13.48 19.91
CA GLY A 284 -2.42 -14.10 21.20
C GLY A 284 -1.56 -15.38 21.08
N GLU A 285 -1.45 -15.92 19.87
CA GLU A 285 -0.63 -17.11 19.57
C GLU A 285 0.86 -16.75 19.32
N MET A 286 1.22 -15.46 19.18
CA MET A 286 2.57 -15.03 18.92
C MET A 286 3.32 -14.71 20.22
N SER A 287 4.37 -15.46 20.49
CA SER A 287 5.29 -15.19 21.61
C SER A 287 6.35 -14.14 21.24
N ALA A 288 6.99 -13.55 22.24
CA ALA A 288 8.16 -12.67 22.09
C ALA A 288 9.25 -13.30 21.20
N GLU A 289 9.56 -14.56 21.45
CA GLU A 289 10.57 -15.32 20.69
C GLU A 289 10.18 -15.43 19.21
N THR A 290 8.90 -15.68 18.90
CA THR A 290 8.39 -15.70 17.53
C THR A 290 8.58 -14.35 16.84
N PHE A 291 8.20 -13.26 17.50
CA PHE A 291 8.39 -11.90 16.96
C PHE A 291 9.85 -11.62 16.66
N ILE A 292 10.74 -11.82 17.63
CA ILE A 292 12.19 -11.54 17.49
C ILE A 292 12.79 -12.38 16.35
N SER A 293 12.43 -13.68 16.26
CA SER A 293 12.91 -14.56 15.20
C SER A 293 12.47 -14.08 13.80
N LEU A 294 11.19 -13.69 13.65
CA LEU A 294 10.66 -13.24 12.35
C LEU A 294 11.21 -11.88 11.94
N MET A 295 11.27 -10.92 12.88
CA MET A 295 11.85 -9.59 12.62
C MET A 295 13.33 -9.66 12.24
N SER A 296 14.10 -10.58 12.83
CA SER A 296 15.52 -10.76 12.50
C SER A 296 15.76 -11.31 11.08
N ARG A 297 14.76 -11.98 10.50
CA ARG A 297 14.81 -12.51 9.12
C ARG A 297 14.35 -11.51 8.08
N ASP A 298 13.70 -10.40 8.49
CA ASP A 298 13.28 -9.37 7.55
C ASP A 298 14.52 -8.74 6.91
N LYS A 299 14.45 -8.51 5.59
CA LYS A 299 15.51 -7.91 4.74
C LYS A 299 16.02 -6.56 5.23
N LYS A 300 15.26 -5.92 6.11
CA LYS A 300 15.62 -4.63 6.72
C LYS A 300 16.64 -4.77 7.84
N ALA A 301 17.03 -5.98 8.24
CA ALA A 301 18.15 -6.21 9.14
C ALA A 301 19.48 -5.98 8.39
N GLU A 302 19.98 -4.75 8.34
CA GLU A 302 21.32 -4.45 7.84
C GLU A 302 22.35 -4.87 8.90
N GLN A 303 23.31 -5.71 8.51
CA GLN A 303 24.39 -6.19 9.38
C GLN A 303 23.88 -6.91 10.66
N GLY A 304 22.72 -7.57 10.58
CA GLY A 304 22.14 -8.32 11.71
C GLY A 304 21.43 -7.45 12.77
N LYS A 305 21.22 -6.16 12.51
CA LYS A 305 20.47 -5.27 13.40
C LYS A 305 19.08 -4.99 12.82
N ILE A 306 18.05 -5.18 13.64
CA ILE A 306 16.67 -4.86 13.26
C ILE A 306 16.52 -3.35 13.20
N LYS A 307 15.96 -2.85 12.08
CA LYS A 307 15.57 -1.44 11.93
C LYS A 307 14.14 -1.25 12.41
N PHE A 308 13.94 -0.34 13.33
CA PHE A 308 12.62 0.11 13.77
C PHE A 308 12.36 1.53 13.30
N ILE A 309 11.13 1.80 12.91
CA ILE A 309 10.65 3.17 12.77
C ILE A 309 9.88 3.49 14.03
N LEU A 310 10.29 4.53 14.73
CA LEU A 310 9.74 4.96 16.00
C LEU A 310 9.21 6.39 15.90
N LEU A 311 8.27 6.75 16.76
CA LEU A 311 7.79 8.11 16.88
C LEU A 311 8.77 8.89 17.78
N GLU A 312 9.31 9.99 17.28
CA GLU A 312 10.07 10.97 18.05
C GLU A 312 9.12 11.95 18.75
N GLN A 313 8.00 12.22 18.12
CA GLN A 313 6.79 12.86 18.62
C GLN A 313 5.65 12.52 17.67
N LEU A 314 4.39 12.79 18.02
CA LEU A 314 3.29 12.66 17.07
C LEU A 314 3.51 13.61 15.89
N GLY A 315 3.34 13.10 14.67
CA GLY A 315 3.65 13.81 13.42
C GLY A 315 5.13 13.85 13.07
N LYS A 316 6.00 13.07 13.75
CA LYS A 316 7.42 12.94 13.41
C LYS A 316 7.98 11.58 13.77
N ALA A 317 8.40 10.83 12.78
CA ALA A 317 9.05 9.54 12.96
C ALA A 317 10.54 9.59 12.65
N LYS A 318 11.28 8.62 13.19
CA LYS A 318 12.71 8.42 12.95
C LYS A 318 13.07 6.94 12.79
N VAL A 319 14.19 6.69 12.14
CA VAL A 319 14.80 5.35 12.07
C VAL A 319 15.61 5.10 13.34
N SER A 320 15.45 3.94 13.96
CA SER A 320 16.24 3.48 15.11
C SER A 320 16.78 2.08 14.87
N GLN A 321 18.04 1.83 15.22
CA GLN A 321 18.71 0.54 15.03
C GLN A 321 19.28 -0.04 16.33
N GLN A 322 19.27 0.73 17.41
CA GLN A 322 19.83 0.33 18.69
C GLN A 322 18.71 0.32 19.73
N ILE A 323 18.03 -0.81 19.85
CA ILE A 323 17.04 -1.06 20.88
C ILE A 323 17.62 -2.09 21.83
N ASP A 324 17.56 -1.80 23.12
CA ASP A 324 17.91 -2.74 24.16
C ASP A 324 16.99 -3.97 24.08
N GLN A 325 17.58 -5.16 24.14
CA GLN A 325 16.83 -6.39 24.01
C GLN A 325 15.80 -6.57 25.13
N GLU A 326 16.12 -6.15 26.38
CA GLU A 326 15.20 -6.24 27.50
C GLU A 326 13.98 -5.34 27.30
N ILE A 327 14.18 -4.13 26.75
CA ILE A 327 13.07 -3.23 26.39
C ILE A 327 12.20 -3.84 25.29
N LEU A 328 12.82 -4.43 24.26
CA LEU A 328 12.09 -5.06 23.18
C LEU A 328 11.27 -6.27 23.67
N GLU A 329 11.87 -7.13 24.51
CA GLU A 329 11.19 -8.29 25.09
C GLU A 329 10.03 -7.89 26.01
N SER A 330 10.12 -6.75 26.66
CA SER A 330 9.06 -6.23 27.55
C SER A 330 7.79 -5.79 26.82
N LEU A 331 7.80 -5.71 25.48
CA LEU A 331 6.61 -5.39 24.66
C LEU A 331 5.62 -6.56 24.56
N PHE A 332 6.09 -7.75 24.80
CA PHE A 332 5.35 -8.99 24.64
C PHE A 332 5.05 -9.61 26.01
#